data_2702c405d5986530b9adfb51e14aea72
#
_entry.id   2702c405d5986530b9adfb51e14aea72
#
_cell.length_a   1.000
_cell.length_b   1.000
_cell.length_c   1.000
_cell.angle_alpha   90.00
_cell.angle_beta   90.00
_cell.angle_gamma   90.00
#
_symmetry.space_group_name_H-M   'P 1'
#
loop_
_entity.id
_entity.type
_entity.pdbx_description
1 polymer ?
#
loop_
_entity_poly.entity_id
_entity_poly.type
_entity_poly.pdbx_seq_one_letter_code
_entity_poly.pdbx_strand_id
1 'polypeptide(L)'
;MKTVLRIFNIFMACLTVVILISLYSFFIVKKDYKNVTVNVKKGTTVSQIYEELELRSSILDKIYFKLDNKFSKLKIGSYRFDGKLSKYEVLRKVRNGDSNGIRLTIPEGFTKKQVYERINALGLGTPEEIDRVLSEIDFPYPHENNNFEGYFYPETYIFTENTTTKQVIRTILNEFLKKFPEKDYPDKVKFYNQLKLASIVEAEVSDMIDKPKVAGIFLKRLEIGMRLESDATLKYEMGRQATRDELKTNVTPYNSYRVSGLPPTPIGNPPIETMKAVENAEITGDLFFFTYKGKTYYSKTHEEHLKKRRESGQLK
;
A
#
# COMPACT_ATOMS: atom_id res chain seq x y z
N MET A 1 -55.20 34.36 -14.87
CA MET A 1 -54.86 32.94 -14.83
C MET A 1 -54.22 32.43 -16.14
N LYS A 2 -54.83 32.59 -17.31
CA LYS A 2 -54.31 32.12 -18.62
C LYS A 2 -52.95 32.75 -19.00
N THR A 3 -52.75 34.05 -18.71
CA THR A 3 -51.48 34.75 -19.01
C THR A 3 -50.31 34.26 -18.13
N VAL A 4 -50.58 34.02 -16.83
CA VAL A 4 -49.57 33.48 -15.88
C VAL A 4 -49.13 32.07 -16.31
N LEU A 5 -50.13 31.24 -16.71
CA LEU A 5 -49.83 29.87 -17.19
C LEU A 5 -49.01 29.88 -18.49
N ARG A 6 -49.28 30.83 -19.41
CA ARG A 6 -48.45 30.99 -20.63
C ARG A 6 -47.01 31.40 -20.31
N ILE A 7 -46.84 32.37 -19.42
CA ILE A 7 -45.48 32.81 -18.99
C ILE A 7 -44.75 31.64 -18.33
N PHE A 8 -45.40 30.89 -17.45
CA PHE A 8 -44.84 29.70 -16.82
C PHE A 8 -44.42 28.64 -17.85
N ASN A 9 -45.27 28.34 -18.84
CA ASN A 9 -44.95 27.37 -19.89
C ASN A 9 -43.79 27.84 -20.77
N ILE A 10 -43.71 29.14 -21.10
CA ILE A 10 -42.55 29.69 -21.84
C ILE A 10 -41.27 29.57 -21.01
N PHE A 11 -41.34 29.92 -19.71
CA PHE A 11 -40.19 29.76 -18.81
C PHE A 11 -39.69 28.30 -18.72
N MET A 12 -40.64 27.35 -18.55
CA MET A 12 -40.32 25.92 -18.52
C MET A 12 -39.72 25.42 -19.83
N ALA A 13 -40.25 25.88 -20.99
CA ALA A 13 -39.69 25.55 -22.30
C ALA A 13 -38.25 26.09 -22.45
N CYS A 14 -38.02 27.34 -22.08
CA CYS A 14 -36.67 27.92 -22.08
C CYS A 14 -35.68 27.16 -21.15
N LEU A 15 -36.15 26.82 -19.95
CA LEU A 15 -35.35 26.03 -18.99
C LEU A 15 -35.00 24.65 -19.57
N THR A 16 -35.95 23.96 -20.19
CA THR A 16 -35.72 22.67 -20.85
C THR A 16 -34.69 22.79 -21.96
N VAL A 17 -34.78 23.82 -22.80
CA VAL A 17 -33.80 24.08 -23.87
C VAL A 17 -32.38 24.31 -23.28
N VAL A 18 -32.26 25.10 -22.23
CA VAL A 18 -30.97 25.35 -21.55
C VAL A 18 -30.38 24.06 -21.00
N ILE A 19 -31.21 23.20 -20.39
CA ILE A 19 -30.80 21.89 -19.89
C ILE A 19 -30.28 21.01 -21.04
N LEU A 20 -31.05 20.94 -22.14
CA LEU A 20 -30.64 20.12 -23.31
C LEU A 20 -29.34 20.61 -23.94
N ILE A 21 -29.15 21.92 -24.09
CA ILE A 21 -27.91 22.50 -24.60
C ILE A 21 -26.74 22.15 -23.66
N SER A 22 -26.95 22.24 -22.35
CA SER A 22 -25.88 21.90 -21.38
C SER A 22 -25.53 20.41 -21.42
N LEU A 23 -26.50 19.51 -21.47
CA LEU A 23 -26.28 18.08 -21.63
C LEU A 23 -25.54 17.77 -22.95
N TYR A 24 -25.99 18.39 -24.04
CA TYR A 24 -25.29 18.26 -25.33
C TYR A 24 -23.83 18.73 -25.23
N SER A 25 -23.59 19.89 -24.62
CA SER A 25 -22.23 20.41 -24.39
C SER A 25 -21.37 19.47 -23.55
N PHE A 26 -21.96 18.82 -22.54
CA PHE A 26 -21.24 17.93 -21.62
C PHE A 26 -20.89 16.57 -22.24
N PHE A 27 -21.86 15.95 -22.93
CA PHE A 27 -21.69 14.59 -23.43
C PHE A 27 -21.19 14.51 -24.87
N ILE A 28 -21.52 15.48 -25.72
CA ILE A 28 -21.36 15.40 -27.18
C ILE A 28 -20.30 16.34 -27.70
N VAL A 29 -20.26 17.60 -27.22
CA VAL A 29 -19.27 18.58 -27.72
C VAL A 29 -17.87 18.12 -27.30
N LYS A 30 -16.99 17.94 -28.30
CA LYS A 30 -15.61 17.50 -28.12
C LYS A 30 -14.63 18.64 -28.31
N LYS A 31 -13.62 18.71 -27.44
CA LYS A 31 -12.42 19.55 -27.59
C LYS A 31 -11.28 18.66 -28.07
N ASP A 32 -10.44 19.17 -28.96
CA ASP A 32 -9.25 18.48 -29.46
C ASP A 32 -8.06 18.76 -28.51
N TYR A 33 -7.51 17.71 -27.92
CA TYR A 33 -6.37 17.76 -27.03
C TYR A 33 -5.13 17.27 -27.76
N LYS A 34 -4.03 17.99 -27.64
CA LYS A 34 -2.73 17.61 -28.19
C LYS A 34 -1.78 17.29 -27.04
N ASN A 35 -1.83 16.05 -26.59
CA ASN A 35 -0.91 15.53 -25.58
C ASN A 35 -0.89 16.35 -24.26
N VAL A 36 -2.05 16.77 -23.78
CA VAL A 36 -2.19 17.53 -22.55
C VAL A 36 -2.18 16.59 -21.36
N THR A 37 -1.33 16.87 -20.35
CA THR A 37 -1.23 16.06 -19.13
C THR A 37 -1.76 16.84 -17.93
N VAL A 38 -2.68 16.22 -17.18
CA VAL A 38 -3.25 16.75 -15.93
C VAL A 38 -2.86 15.86 -14.76
N ASN A 39 -2.31 16.45 -13.69
CA ASN A 39 -1.88 15.73 -12.49
C ASN A 39 -2.93 15.86 -11.39
N VAL A 40 -3.72 14.81 -11.19
CA VAL A 40 -4.74 14.74 -10.14
C VAL A 40 -4.11 14.28 -8.83
N LYS A 41 -4.11 15.16 -7.81
CA LYS A 41 -3.61 14.92 -6.45
C LYS A 41 -4.78 14.70 -5.48
N LYS A 42 -4.47 14.27 -4.25
CA LYS A 42 -5.49 14.19 -3.19
C LYS A 42 -6.09 15.59 -2.94
N GLY A 43 -7.40 15.71 -3.08
CA GLY A 43 -8.12 16.99 -2.92
C GLY A 43 -8.28 17.79 -4.22
N THR A 44 -7.74 17.35 -5.36
CA THR A 44 -8.00 17.99 -6.66
C THR A 44 -9.50 17.94 -6.96
N THR A 45 -10.04 19.08 -7.35
CA THR A 45 -11.46 19.25 -7.70
C THR A 45 -11.68 19.15 -9.20
N VAL A 46 -12.91 18.82 -9.62
CA VAL A 46 -13.29 18.84 -11.06
C VAL A 46 -13.07 20.23 -11.68
N SER A 47 -13.29 21.32 -10.92
CA SER A 47 -13.07 22.68 -11.39
C SER A 47 -11.61 22.94 -11.75
N GLN A 48 -10.67 22.43 -10.96
CA GLN A 48 -9.24 22.53 -11.25
C GLN A 48 -8.83 21.73 -12.49
N ILE A 49 -9.41 20.53 -12.67
CA ILE A 49 -9.18 19.74 -13.89
C ILE A 49 -9.71 20.50 -15.12
N TYR A 50 -10.87 21.15 -14.99
CA TYR A 50 -11.42 21.95 -16.09
C TYR A 50 -10.57 23.16 -16.40
N GLU A 51 -10.01 23.83 -15.40
CA GLU A 51 -9.10 24.96 -15.56
C GLU A 51 -7.81 24.54 -16.30
N GLU A 52 -7.16 23.46 -15.86
CA GLU A 52 -5.96 22.94 -16.51
C GLU A 52 -6.21 22.49 -17.96
N LEU A 53 -7.43 22.04 -18.26
CA LEU A 53 -7.84 21.63 -19.61
C LEU A 53 -8.52 22.74 -20.40
N GLU A 54 -8.56 23.98 -19.85
CA GLU A 54 -9.24 25.15 -20.46
C GLU A 54 -10.72 24.83 -20.86
N LEU A 55 -11.42 24.09 -20.01
CA LEU A 55 -12.82 23.74 -20.18
C LEU A 55 -13.71 24.75 -19.42
N ARG A 56 -14.74 25.25 -20.08
CA ARG A 56 -15.73 26.09 -19.41
C ARG A 56 -16.69 25.21 -18.57
N SER A 57 -16.75 25.47 -17.26
CA SER A 57 -17.71 24.83 -16.36
C SER A 57 -19.06 25.51 -16.45
N SER A 58 -20.13 24.75 -16.66
CA SER A 58 -21.52 25.26 -16.55
C SER A 58 -22.08 25.01 -15.15
N ILE A 59 -23.13 25.73 -14.78
CA ILE A 59 -23.87 25.48 -13.53
C ILE A 59 -24.41 24.05 -13.47
N LEU A 60 -24.86 23.53 -14.61
CA LEU A 60 -25.41 22.18 -14.72
C LEU A 60 -24.29 21.11 -14.59
N ASP A 61 -23.07 21.37 -15.06
CA ASP A 61 -21.93 20.48 -14.80
C ASP A 61 -21.73 20.31 -13.28
N LYS A 62 -21.80 21.44 -12.52
CA LYS A 62 -21.66 21.41 -11.05
C LYS A 62 -22.80 20.67 -10.34
N ILE A 63 -24.03 20.81 -10.84
CA ILE A 63 -25.19 20.08 -10.31
C ILE A 63 -25.05 18.60 -10.62
N TYR A 64 -24.65 18.22 -11.82
CA TYR A 64 -24.42 16.83 -12.21
C TYR A 64 -23.37 16.17 -11.32
N PHE A 65 -22.27 16.86 -11.01
CA PHE A 65 -21.22 16.34 -10.10
C PHE A 65 -21.70 16.14 -8.66
N LYS A 66 -22.64 16.98 -8.19
CA LYS A 66 -23.25 16.82 -6.86
C LYS A 66 -24.23 15.64 -6.79
N LEU A 67 -24.93 15.38 -7.89
CA LEU A 67 -25.93 14.31 -7.96
C LEU A 67 -25.30 12.93 -8.20
N ASP A 68 -24.23 12.88 -8.98
CA ASP A 68 -23.48 11.64 -9.20
C ASP A 68 -22.33 11.50 -8.19
N ASN A 69 -22.62 10.83 -7.07
CA ASN A 69 -21.64 10.51 -6.01
C ASN A 69 -20.36 9.81 -6.53
N LYS A 70 -20.37 9.29 -7.75
CA LYS A 70 -19.21 8.66 -8.39
C LYS A 70 -18.13 9.67 -8.79
N PHE A 71 -18.48 10.94 -9.01
CA PHE A 71 -17.51 12.00 -9.30
C PHE A 71 -16.89 12.65 -8.05
N SER A 72 -17.36 12.31 -6.86
CA SER A 72 -16.72 12.72 -5.60
C SER A 72 -15.39 12.00 -5.33
N LYS A 73 -15.09 10.93 -6.08
CA LYS A 73 -13.89 10.08 -5.92
C LYS A 73 -13.05 10.08 -7.20
N LEU A 74 -12.45 11.23 -7.52
CA LEU A 74 -11.44 11.30 -8.56
C LEU A 74 -10.21 10.50 -8.12
N LYS A 75 -9.72 9.62 -8.99
CA LYS A 75 -8.53 8.82 -8.68
C LYS A 75 -7.27 9.62 -8.93
N ILE A 76 -6.37 9.57 -7.95
CA ILE A 76 -5.05 10.20 -8.02
C ILE A 76 -4.27 9.59 -9.19
N GLY A 77 -3.59 10.43 -9.96
CA GLY A 77 -2.78 9.96 -11.07
C GLY A 77 -2.44 11.06 -12.07
N SER A 78 -1.57 10.75 -13.01
CA SER A 78 -1.25 11.59 -14.17
C SER A 78 -2.08 11.12 -15.36
N TYR A 79 -2.87 12.01 -15.93
CA TYR A 79 -3.80 11.70 -17.02
C TYR A 79 -3.41 12.47 -18.27
N ARG A 80 -3.04 11.76 -19.30
CA ARG A 80 -2.74 12.32 -20.62
C ARG A 80 -3.99 12.30 -21.48
N PHE A 81 -4.33 13.43 -22.04
CA PHE A 81 -5.45 13.59 -22.95
C PHE A 81 -4.91 13.90 -24.36
N ASP A 82 -5.36 13.12 -25.32
CA ASP A 82 -4.99 13.26 -26.74
C ASP A 82 -6.23 12.96 -27.61
N GLY A 83 -6.34 13.71 -28.72
CA GLY A 83 -7.49 13.60 -29.63
C GLY A 83 -8.76 14.31 -29.13
N LYS A 84 -9.89 14.01 -29.78
CA LYS A 84 -11.17 14.67 -29.56
C LYS A 84 -11.97 14.02 -28.43
N LEU A 85 -12.04 14.67 -27.27
CA LEU A 85 -12.74 14.18 -26.09
C LEU A 85 -13.79 15.17 -25.61
N SER A 86 -14.96 14.65 -25.18
CA SER A 86 -15.98 15.41 -24.48
C SER A 86 -15.62 15.61 -23.00
N LYS A 87 -16.30 16.55 -22.31
CA LYS A 87 -16.12 16.76 -20.86
C LYS A 87 -16.38 15.46 -20.07
N TYR A 88 -17.42 14.71 -20.45
CA TYR A 88 -17.74 13.43 -19.85
C TYR A 88 -16.63 12.40 -20.03
N GLU A 89 -16.07 12.27 -21.24
CA GLU A 89 -14.98 11.33 -21.51
C GLU A 89 -13.72 11.66 -20.71
N VAL A 90 -13.37 12.93 -20.60
CA VAL A 90 -12.27 13.42 -19.76
C VAL A 90 -12.47 13.00 -18.30
N LEU A 91 -13.63 13.31 -17.72
CA LEU A 91 -13.91 12.99 -16.32
C LEU A 91 -14.04 11.48 -16.07
N ARG A 92 -14.62 10.75 -17.03
CA ARG A 92 -14.69 9.29 -16.98
C ARG A 92 -13.30 8.66 -16.89
N LYS A 93 -12.34 9.16 -17.66
CA LYS A 93 -10.95 8.70 -17.62
C LYS A 93 -10.33 8.90 -16.23
N VAL A 94 -10.51 10.08 -15.63
CA VAL A 94 -10.01 10.37 -14.29
C VAL A 94 -10.74 9.55 -13.21
N ARG A 95 -12.05 9.41 -13.31
CA ARG A 95 -12.86 8.61 -12.40
C ARG A 95 -12.49 7.12 -12.42
N ASN A 96 -12.27 6.56 -13.60
CA ASN A 96 -11.89 5.15 -13.75
C ASN A 96 -10.45 4.90 -13.29
N GLY A 97 -9.62 5.93 -13.25
CA GLY A 97 -8.19 5.82 -12.96
C GLY A 97 -7.39 5.36 -14.18
N ASP A 98 -7.91 5.64 -15.40
CA ASP A 98 -7.21 5.34 -16.67
C ASP A 98 -6.04 6.34 -16.84
N SER A 99 -5.17 6.38 -15.81
CA SER A 99 -3.98 7.22 -15.80
C SER A 99 -2.90 6.61 -16.71
N ASN A 100 -2.17 7.47 -17.38
CA ASN A 100 -1.00 7.06 -18.18
C ASN A 100 0.25 6.96 -17.28
N GLY A 101 0.08 6.94 -15.96
CA GLY A 101 1.17 6.81 -15.02
C GLY A 101 1.65 5.36 -14.88
N ILE A 102 2.95 5.23 -14.64
CA ILE A 102 3.57 3.96 -14.28
C ILE A 102 3.09 3.59 -12.88
N ARG A 103 2.38 2.48 -12.76
CA ARG A 103 1.84 2.00 -11.49
C ARG A 103 2.84 1.06 -10.81
N LEU A 104 3.42 1.50 -9.71
CA LEU A 104 4.25 0.68 -8.82
C LEU A 104 3.40 0.25 -7.62
N THR A 105 3.07 -1.02 -7.52
CA THR A 105 2.44 -1.60 -6.32
C THR A 105 3.49 -2.37 -5.54
N ILE A 106 3.68 -2.02 -4.28
CA ILE A 106 4.50 -2.77 -3.30
C ILE A 106 3.52 -3.53 -2.41
N PRO A 107 3.40 -4.85 -2.56
CA PRO A 107 2.59 -5.67 -1.67
C PRO A 107 3.15 -5.73 -0.25
N GLU A 108 2.28 -6.01 0.71
CA GLU A 108 2.65 -6.27 2.10
C GLU A 108 3.65 -7.44 2.18
N GLY A 109 4.62 -7.35 3.07
CA GLY A 109 5.64 -8.36 3.27
C GLY A 109 6.69 -8.49 2.16
N PHE A 110 6.65 -7.67 1.08
CA PHE A 110 7.72 -7.67 0.07
C PHE A 110 9.06 -7.34 0.71
N THR A 111 10.11 -8.04 0.28
CA THR A 111 11.49 -7.72 0.66
C THR A 111 12.03 -6.54 -0.16
N LYS A 112 13.07 -5.88 0.33
CA LYS A 112 13.82 -4.85 -0.40
C LYS A 112 14.20 -5.32 -1.81
N LYS A 113 14.69 -6.55 -1.93
CA LYS A 113 15.06 -7.15 -3.22
C LYS A 113 13.87 -7.18 -4.20
N GLN A 114 12.71 -7.65 -3.74
CA GLN A 114 11.50 -7.70 -4.57
C GLN A 114 11.00 -6.30 -4.97
N VAL A 115 11.16 -5.31 -4.07
CA VAL A 115 10.84 -3.91 -4.39
C VAL A 115 11.77 -3.38 -5.47
N TYR A 116 13.09 -3.63 -5.36
CA TYR A 116 14.09 -3.23 -6.37
C TYR A 116 13.78 -3.86 -7.74
N GLU A 117 13.54 -5.16 -7.76
CA GLU A 117 13.18 -5.88 -8.99
C GLU A 117 11.94 -5.26 -9.65
N ARG A 118 10.94 -4.87 -8.86
CA ARG A 118 9.72 -4.25 -9.38
C ARG A 118 9.94 -2.83 -9.89
N ILE A 119 10.72 -2.01 -9.19
CA ILE A 119 11.09 -0.66 -9.63
C ILE A 119 11.85 -0.74 -10.95
N ASN A 120 12.83 -1.65 -11.04
CA ASN A 120 13.64 -1.86 -12.25
C ASN A 120 12.79 -2.36 -13.43
N ALA A 121 11.93 -3.34 -13.21
CA ALA A 121 11.04 -3.88 -14.24
C ALA A 121 10.07 -2.84 -14.83
N LEU A 122 9.76 -1.79 -14.07
CA LEU A 122 8.93 -0.67 -14.52
C LEU A 122 9.72 0.48 -15.13
N GLY A 123 11.05 0.38 -15.23
CA GLY A 123 11.91 1.43 -15.74
C GLY A 123 12.00 2.67 -14.85
N LEU A 124 11.71 2.53 -13.55
CA LEU A 124 11.72 3.62 -12.57
C LEU A 124 13.07 3.78 -11.85
N GLY A 125 14.05 2.93 -12.14
CA GLY A 125 15.41 2.98 -11.61
C GLY A 125 16.08 1.61 -11.57
N THR A 126 17.42 1.57 -11.68
CA THR A 126 18.19 0.34 -11.51
C THR A 126 18.54 0.11 -10.03
N PRO A 127 18.91 -1.11 -9.61
CA PRO A 127 19.39 -1.39 -8.25
C PRO A 127 20.52 -0.45 -7.82
N GLU A 128 21.49 -0.19 -8.69
CA GLU A 128 22.63 0.67 -8.42
C GLU A 128 22.24 2.14 -8.22
N GLU A 129 21.27 2.62 -9.00
CA GLU A 129 20.69 3.96 -8.83
C GLU A 129 19.93 4.09 -7.52
N ILE A 130 19.17 3.04 -7.14
CA ILE A 130 18.43 3.01 -5.87
C ILE A 130 19.42 3.05 -4.70
N ASP A 131 20.45 2.23 -4.70
CA ASP A 131 21.44 2.20 -3.63
C ASP A 131 22.21 3.53 -3.51
N ARG A 132 22.53 4.17 -4.64
CA ARG A 132 23.13 5.52 -4.66
C ARG A 132 22.19 6.55 -4.01
N VAL A 133 20.91 6.54 -4.37
CA VAL A 133 19.92 7.45 -3.79
C VAL A 133 19.78 7.23 -2.30
N LEU A 134 19.71 5.96 -1.85
CA LEU A 134 19.59 5.62 -0.43
C LEU A 134 20.81 6.06 0.39
N SER A 135 22.01 5.99 -0.18
CA SER A 135 23.24 6.45 0.50
C SER A 135 23.29 7.97 0.71
N GLU A 136 22.48 8.73 -0.03
CA GLU A 136 22.37 10.20 0.08
C GLU A 136 21.22 10.67 0.98
N ILE A 137 20.33 9.76 1.41
CA ILE A 137 19.13 10.11 2.17
C ILE A 137 19.44 10.12 3.66
N ASP A 138 19.24 11.28 4.29
CA ASP A 138 19.12 11.36 5.74
C ASP A 138 17.77 10.77 6.17
N PHE A 139 17.82 9.62 6.85
CA PHE A 139 16.64 8.86 7.26
C PHE A 139 16.64 8.65 8.78
N PRO A 140 15.55 9.00 9.47
CA PRO A 140 15.57 9.14 10.92
C PRO A 140 15.58 7.83 11.72
N TYR A 141 15.34 6.69 11.06
CA TYR A 141 15.29 5.38 11.71
C TYR A 141 16.55 4.56 11.45
N PRO A 142 16.91 3.58 12.32
CA PRO A 142 18.11 2.76 12.16
C PRO A 142 18.11 1.97 10.84
N HIS A 143 19.18 2.10 10.06
CA HIS A 143 19.38 1.43 8.77
C HIS A 143 20.88 1.13 8.55
N GLU A 144 21.43 0.20 9.30
CA GLU A 144 22.85 -0.14 9.23
C GLU A 144 23.28 -0.48 7.80
N ASN A 145 24.44 0.04 7.38
CA ASN A 145 25.03 -0.19 6.05
C ASN A 145 24.08 0.14 4.89
N ASN A 146 23.27 1.18 5.01
CA ASN A 146 22.26 1.57 4.05
C ASN A 146 21.21 0.47 3.74
N ASN A 147 21.01 -0.43 4.70
CA ASN A 147 20.00 -1.45 4.56
C ASN A 147 18.62 -0.91 4.96
N PHE A 148 17.82 -0.53 3.97
CA PHE A 148 16.47 -0.01 4.12
C PHE A 148 15.39 -1.10 4.12
N GLU A 149 15.73 -2.35 4.46
CA GLU A 149 14.72 -3.40 4.61
C GLU A 149 13.70 -3.04 5.70
N GLY A 150 12.42 -3.17 5.38
CA GLY A 150 11.31 -2.79 6.26
C GLY A 150 10.78 -1.36 6.05
N TYR A 151 11.45 -0.51 5.26
CA TYR A 151 11.09 0.90 5.09
C TYR A 151 10.41 1.24 3.75
N PHE A 152 10.31 0.30 2.82
CA PHE A 152 9.57 0.50 1.56
C PHE A 152 8.08 0.26 1.79
N TYR A 153 7.36 1.28 2.23
CA TYR A 153 5.97 1.13 2.69
C TYR A 153 5.07 0.46 1.63
N PRO A 154 4.31 -0.57 2.01
CA PRO A 154 3.40 -1.26 1.09
C PRO A 154 2.24 -0.36 0.67
N GLU A 155 2.19 0.01 -0.59
CA GLU A 155 1.16 0.87 -1.18
C GLU A 155 1.22 0.80 -2.71
N THR A 156 0.23 1.36 -3.38
CA THR A 156 0.25 1.60 -4.81
C THR A 156 0.62 3.05 -5.11
N TYR A 157 1.76 3.24 -5.75
CA TYR A 157 2.30 4.53 -6.17
C TYR A 157 2.06 4.74 -7.65
N ILE A 158 1.82 5.98 -8.07
CA ILE A 158 1.66 6.34 -9.49
C ILE A 158 2.71 7.37 -9.85
N PHE A 159 3.55 7.04 -10.79
CA PHE A 159 4.64 7.87 -11.30
C PHE A 159 4.41 8.26 -12.76
N THR A 160 5.06 9.32 -13.22
CA THR A 160 5.08 9.72 -14.63
C THR A 160 6.32 9.16 -15.30
N GLU A 161 6.33 9.11 -16.64
CA GLU A 161 7.48 8.66 -17.44
C GLU A 161 8.78 9.46 -17.16
N ASN A 162 8.65 10.71 -16.69
CA ASN A 162 9.78 11.59 -16.37
C ASN A 162 10.18 11.54 -14.89
N THR A 163 9.63 10.62 -14.10
CA THR A 163 9.95 10.52 -12.66
C THR A 163 11.34 9.92 -12.49
N THR A 164 12.21 10.63 -11.77
CA THR A 164 13.56 10.15 -11.48
C THR A 164 13.56 9.10 -10.37
N THR A 165 14.56 8.21 -10.33
CA THR A 165 14.76 7.21 -9.26
C THR A 165 14.74 7.86 -7.87
N LYS A 166 15.36 9.05 -7.74
CA LYS A 166 15.36 9.82 -6.48
C LYS A 166 13.95 10.22 -6.03
N GLN A 167 13.09 10.62 -6.97
CA GLN A 167 11.69 10.95 -6.65
C GLN A 167 10.89 9.70 -6.27
N VAL A 168 11.12 8.57 -6.94
CA VAL A 168 10.48 7.29 -6.62
C VAL A 168 10.79 6.89 -5.19
N ILE A 169 12.07 6.81 -4.84
CA ILE A 169 12.53 6.37 -3.52
C ILE A 169 12.06 7.33 -2.42
N ARG A 170 12.19 8.65 -2.62
CA ARG A 170 11.67 9.63 -1.65
C ARG A 170 10.16 9.53 -1.44
N THR A 171 9.40 9.26 -2.49
CA THR A 171 7.94 9.09 -2.37
C THR A 171 7.60 7.89 -1.48
N ILE A 172 8.27 6.76 -1.69
CA ILE A 172 8.05 5.53 -0.91
C ILE A 172 8.45 5.74 0.56
N LEU A 173 9.63 6.29 0.81
CA LEU A 173 10.12 6.54 2.17
C LEU A 173 9.31 7.64 2.89
N ASN A 174 8.87 8.68 2.19
CA ASN A 174 7.98 9.68 2.76
C ASN A 174 6.61 9.10 3.14
N GLU A 175 6.10 8.11 2.40
CA GLU A 175 4.88 7.44 2.78
C GLU A 175 5.08 6.62 4.07
N PHE A 176 6.23 5.94 4.22
CA PHE A 176 6.61 5.30 5.48
C PHE A 176 6.64 6.32 6.64
N LEU A 177 7.32 7.47 6.47
CA LEU A 177 7.40 8.51 7.50
C LEU A 177 6.05 9.15 7.85
N LYS A 178 5.09 9.18 6.93
CA LYS A 178 3.72 9.62 7.24
C LYS A 178 2.97 8.62 8.11
N LYS A 179 3.20 7.31 7.90
CA LYS A 179 2.59 6.25 8.69
C LYS A 179 3.25 6.10 10.05
N PHE A 180 4.55 6.37 10.12
CA PHE A 180 5.40 6.26 11.30
C PHE A 180 6.15 7.59 11.54
N PRO A 181 5.46 8.66 11.98
CA PRO A 181 6.10 9.94 12.26
C PRO A 181 7.05 9.82 13.46
N GLU A 182 8.24 10.41 13.37
CA GLU A 182 9.28 10.35 14.42
C GLU A 182 8.78 10.76 15.81
N LYS A 183 7.89 11.75 15.87
CA LYS A 183 7.31 12.27 17.11
C LYS A 183 6.54 11.20 17.89
N ASP A 184 5.95 10.23 17.18
CA ASP A 184 5.16 9.15 17.77
C ASP A 184 6.04 7.95 18.17
N TYR A 185 7.28 7.91 17.66
CA TYR A 185 8.26 6.84 17.89
C TYR A 185 9.62 7.41 18.36
N PRO A 186 9.69 8.03 19.55
CA PRO A 186 10.92 8.65 20.04
C PRO A 186 12.03 7.64 20.36
N ASP A 187 11.69 6.44 20.82
CA ASP A 187 12.63 5.33 21.00
C ASP A 187 12.79 4.55 19.67
N LYS A 188 13.77 4.98 18.89
CA LYS A 188 14.03 4.42 17.56
C LYS A 188 14.56 2.98 17.61
N VAL A 189 15.23 2.58 18.68
CA VAL A 189 15.72 1.21 18.87
C VAL A 189 14.54 0.27 19.13
N LYS A 190 13.65 0.67 20.04
CA LYS A 190 12.40 -0.07 20.30
C LYS A 190 11.56 -0.18 19.03
N PHE A 191 11.36 0.93 18.31
CA PHE A 191 10.64 0.94 17.03
C PHE A 191 11.25 -0.04 16.03
N TYR A 192 12.58 -0.05 15.87
CA TYR A 192 13.25 -0.94 14.92
C TYR A 192 13.08 -2.42 15.31
N ASN A 193 13.13 -2.74 16.60
CA ASN A 193 12.83 -4.09 17.08
C ASN A 193 11.38 -4.49 16.84
N GLN A 194 10.44 -3.57 17.01
CA GLN A 194 9.03 -3.80 16.65
C GLN A 194 8.86 -4.00 15.16
N LEU A 195 9.57 -3.25 14.32
CA LEU A 195 9.54 -3.41 12.85
C LEU A 195 10.09 -4.77 12.41
N LYS A 196 11.19 -5.24 13.02
CA LYS A 196 11.72 -6.59 12.82
C LYS A 196 10.67 -7.65 13.16
N LEU A 197 10.04 -7.55 14.33
CA LEU A 197 9.03 -8.49 14.76
C LEU A 197 7.79 -8.44 13.85
N ALA A 198 7.34 -7.24 13.48
CA ALA A 198 6.21 -7.06 12.57
C ALA A 198 6.46 -7.71 11.20
N SER A 199 7.69 -7.61 10.68
CA SER A 199 8.03 -8.28 9.41
C SER A 199 7.98 -9.81 9.49
N ILE A 200 8.28 -10.38 10.66
CA ILE A 200 8.13 -11.83 10.90
C ILE A 200 6.65 -12.20 11.01
N VAL A 201 5.87 -11.47 11.81
CA VAL A 201 4.43 -11.69 11.96
C VAL A 201 3.70 -11.59 10.62
N GLU A 202 4.08 -10.60 9.78
CA GLU A 202 3.55 -10.42 8.43
C GLU A 202 3.79 -11.64 7.53
N ALA A 203 4.97 -12.25 7.66
CA ALA A 203 5.34 -13.43 6.88
C ALA A 203 4.70 -14.74 7.36
N GLU A 204 4.27 -14.81 8.63
CA GLU A 204 3.73 -16.02 9.26
C GLU A 204 2.20 -16.13 9.13
N VAL A 205 1.48 -15.02 9.25
CA VAL A 205 0.01 -15.04 9.25
C VAL A 205 -0.57 -13.90 8.44
N SER A 206 -1.52 -14.23 7.59
CA SER A 206 -2.23 -13.26 6.75
C SER A 206 -3.50 -12.71 7.41
N ASP A 207 -4.11 -13.45 8.35
CA ASP A 207 -5.33 -13.00 9.02
C ASP A 207 -5.00 -11.95 10.09
N MET A 208 -5.61 -10.79 9.97
CA MET A 208 -5.43 -9.67 10.90
C MET A 208 -5.87 -10.00 12.34
N ILE A 209 -6.82 -10.93 12.52
CA ILE A 209 -7.31 -11.35 13.85
C ILE A 209 -6.24 -12.15 14.60
N ASP A 210 -5.43 -12.91 13.87
CA ASP A 210 -4.40 -13.77 14.43
C ASP A 210 -3.08 -13.02 14.71
N LYS A 211 -2.80 -11.92 14.01
CA LYS A 211 -1.55 -11.18 14.13
C LYS A 211 -1.21 -10.73 15.56
N PRO A 212 -2.13 -10.16 16.39
CA PRO A 212 -1.82 -9.78 17.77
C PRO A 212 -1.44 -10.97 18.66
N LYS A 213 -2.09 -12.14 18.45
CA LYS A 213 -1.80 -13.37 19.22
C LYS A 213 -0.45 -13.97 18.84
N VAL A 214 -0.15 -14.02 17.51
CA VAL A 214 1.14 -14.50 17.03
C VAL A 214 2.27 -13.57 17.46
N ALA A 215 2.06 -12.26 17.43
CA ALA A 215 3.00 -11.28 17.99
C ALA A 215 3.23 -11.53 19.49
N GLY A 216 2.17 -11.80 20.26
CA GLY A 216 2.23 -12.15 21.69
C GLY A 216 3.05 -13.41 21.96
N ILE A 217 2.91 -14.44 21.12
CA ILE A 217 3.71 -15.67 21.22
C ILE A 217 5.20 -15.35 20.98
N PHE A 218 5.54 -14.62 19.95
CA PHE A 218 6.93 -14.26 19.66
C PHE A 218 7.54 -13.38 20.77
N LEU A 219 6.80 -12.39 21.28
CA LEU A 219 7.24 -11.57 22.39
C LEU A 219 7.48 -12.42 23.66
N LYS A 220 6.58 -13.37 23.95
CA LYS A 220 6.76 -14.27 25.09
C LYS A 220 7.98 -15.18 24.92
N ARG A 221 8.21 -15.72 23.71
CA ARG A 221 9.40 -16.49 23.41
C ARG A 221 10.69 -15.67 23.62
N LEU A 222 10.73 -14.41 23.14
CA LEU A 222 11.84 -13.50 23.36
C LEU A 222 12.09 -13.22 24.85
N GLU A 223 11.02 -12.98 25.62
CA GLU A 223 11.08 -12.72 27.06
C GLU A 223 11.72 -13.88 27.84
N ILE A 224 11.39 -15.12 27.50
CA ILE A 224 11.90 -16.32 28.18
C ILE A 224 13.19 -16.89 27.52
N GLY A 225 13.78 -16.18 26.56
CA GLY A 225 14.98 -16.63 25.85
C GLY A 225 14.76 -17.80 24.88
N MET A 226 13.50 -18.12 24.54
CA MET A 226 13.16 -19.14 23.57
C MET A 226 13.42 -18.65 22.15
N ARG A 227 13.86 -19.53 21.27
CA ARG A 227 14.07 -19.22 19.85
C ARG A 227 12.74 -18.96 19.14
N LEU A 228 12.77 -18.08 18.12
CA LEU A 228 11.54 -17.75 17.38
C LEU A 228 11.07 -18.92 16.50
N GLU A 229 12.00 -19.69 15.93
CA GLU A 229 11.69 -20.86 15.09
C GLU A 229 10.71 -20.56 13.94
N SER A 230 10.96 -19.44 13.27
CA SER A 230 10.21 -19.00 12.08
C SER A 230 10.97 -19.38 10.82
N ASP A 231 10.35 -20.16 9.94
CA ASP A 231 10.93 -20.52 8.63
C ASP A 231 11.17 -19.28 7.77
N ALA A 232 10.36 -18.24 7.95
CA ALA A 232 10.40 -17.01 7.15
C ALA A 232 11.74 -16.29 7.26
N THR A 233 12.41 -16.34 8.42
CA THR A 233 13.67 -15.65 8.64
C THR A 233 14.82 -16.23 7.80
N LEU A 234 14.95 -17.56 7.75
CA LEU A 234 15.96 -18.21 6.92
C LEU A 234 15.56 -18.18 5.42
N LYS A 235 14.27 -18.28 5.11
CA LYS A 235 13.74 -18.09 3.74
C LYS A 235 14.13 -16.73 3.18
N TYR A 236 14.04 -15.66 3.98
CA TYR A 236 14.45 -14.31 3.58
C TYR A 236 15.92 -14.26 3.14
N GLU A 237 16.83 -14.79 3.97
CA GLU A 237 18.26 -14.78 3.68
C GLU A 237 18.61 -15.62 2.45
N MET A 238 18.02 -16.81 2.34
CA MET A 238 18.29 -17.73 1.23
C MET A 238 17.59 -17.35 -0.08
N GLY A 239 16.58 -16.49 -0.02
CA GLY A 239 15.73 -16.15 -1.17
C GLY A 239 14.85 -17.31 -1.68
N ARG A 240 14.79 -18.42 -0.94
CA ARG A 240 13.97 -19.61 -1.23
C ARG A 240 13.56 -20.31 0.06
N GLN A 241 12.62 -21.23 -0.03
CA GLN A 241 12.27 -22.09 1.11
C GLN A 241 13.48 -22.92 1.55
N ALA A 242 13.77 -22.89 2.85
CA ALA A 242 14.79 -23.75 3.45
C ALA A 242 14.30 -25.20 3.59
N THR A 243 15.21 -26.14 3.46
CA THR A 243 14.96 -27.55 3.78
C THR A 243 14.99 -27.78 5.29
N ARG A 244 14.43 -28.90 5.76
CA ARG A 244 14.46 -29.25 7.19
C ARG A 244 15.89 -29.42 7.73
N ASP A 245 16.81 -29.85 6.89
CA ASP A 245 18.22 -29.99 7.25
C ASP A 245 18.90 -28.63 7.38
N GLU A 246 18.66 -27.72 6.43
CA GLU A 246 19.18 -26.35 6.48
C GLU A 246 18.68 -25.58 7.71
N LEU A 247 17.44 -25.75 8.12
CA LEU A 247 16.91 -25.16 9.37
C LEU A 247 17.71 -25.64 10.61
N LYS A 248 18.24 -26.87 10.58
CA LYS A 248 19.00 -27.46 11.69
C LYS A 248 20.48 -27.16 11.65
N THR A 249 21.06 -27.07 10.46
CA THR A 249 22.53 -27.04 10.27
C THR A 249 23.08 -25.68 9.89
N ASN A 250 22.29 -24.84 9.18
CA ASN A 250 22.74 -23.54 8.75
C ASN A 250 22.85 -22.56 9.94
N VAL A 251 24.04 -22.10 10.26
CA VAL A 251 24.29 -21.15 11.37
C VAL A 251 24.53 -19.76 10.81
N THR A 252 23.44 -19.02 10.64
CA THR A 252 23.47 -17.63 10.23
C THR A 252 22.65 -16.77 11.19
N PRO A 253 22.87 -15.45 11.25
CA PRO A 253 22.08 -14.55 12.11
C PRO A 253 20.59 -14.55 11.81
N TYR A 254 20.18 -15.01 10.62
CA TYR A 254 18.75 -15.10 10.23
C TYR A 254 18.13 -16.47 10.54
N ASN A 255 18.89 -17.48 10.89
CA ASN A 255 18.31 -18.77 11.25
C ASN A 255 17.77 -18.77 12.69
N SER A 256 16.52 -18.37 12.87
CA SER A 256 15.85 -18.31 14.17
C SER A 256 15.61 -19.69 14.84
N TYR A 257 15.96 -20.81 14.18
CA TYR A 257 16.06 -22.14 14.80
C TYR A 257 17.41 -22.35 15.51
N ARG A 258 18.42 -21.57 15.18
CA ARG A 258 19.79 -21.73 15.70
C ARG A 258 20.22 -20.56 16.57
N VAL A 259 19.71 -19.37 16.29
CA VAL A 259 20.06 -18.13 16.98
C VAL A 259 18.87 -17.64 17.79
N SER A 260 19.09 -17.17 19.02
CA SER A 260 18.08 -16.54 19.85
C SER A 260 17.96 -15.04 19.54
N GLY A 261 16.77 -14.48 19.77
CA GLY A 261 16.51 -13.06 19.52
C GLY A 261 15.92 -12.77 18.15
N LEU A 262 15.83 -11.48 17.83
CA LEU A 262 15.37 -11.00 16.54
C LEU A 262 16.50 -11.08 15.50
N PRO A 263 16.17 -11.24 14.21
CA PRO A 263 17.16 -11.16 13.15
C PRO A 263 17.81 -9.77 13.09
N PRO A 264 18.96 -9.63 12.38
CA PRO A 264 19.68 -8.36 12.26
C PRO A 264 18.81 -7.23 11.67
N THR A 265 17.95 -7.56 10.69
CA THR A 265 17.07 -6.61 10.00
C THR A 265 15.63 -7.12 9.97
N PRO A 266 14.65 -6.28 9.61
CA PRO A 266 13.36 -6.78 9.11
C PRO A 266 13.58 -7.76 7.96
N ILE A 267 12.63 -8.64 7.72
CA ILE A 267 12.65 -9.65 6.64
C ILE A 267 11.63 -9.34 5.52
N GLY A 268 11.11 -8.14 5.52
CA GLY A 268 10.15 -7.62 4.56
C GLY A 268 9.52 -6.34 5.07
N ASN A 269 8.61 -5.77 4.28
CA ASN A 269 7.98 -4.48 4.55
C ASN A 269 6.56 -4.68 5.09
N PRO A 270 6.34 -4.60 6.41
CA PRO A 270 5.01 -4.77 6.99
C PRO A 270 4.18 -3.48 6.86
N PRO A 271 2.84 -3.59 6.74
CA PRO A 271 1.94 -2.45 6.81
C PRO A 271 1.77 -1.94 8.26
N ILE A 272 1.17 -0.76 8.41
CA ILE A 272 0.91 -0.15 9.73
C ILE A 272 0.01 -1.03 10.60
N GLU A 273 -0.89 -1.78 10.00
CA GLU A 273 -1.81 -2.69 10.68
C GLU A 273 -1.05 -3.79 11.43
N THR A 274 -0.01 -4.35 10.81
CA THR A 274 0.84 -5.37 11.45
C THR A 274 1.74 -4.76 12.53
N MET A 275 2.24 -3.53 12.32
CA MET A 275 2.95 -2.81 13.41
C MET A 275 2.04 -2.60 14.62
N LYS A 276 0.79 -2.17 14.41
CA LYS A 276 -0.20 -2.02 15.50
C LYS A 276 -0.53 -3.35 16.16
N ALA A 277 -0.56 -4.45 15.42
CA ALA A 277 -0.76 -5.79 16.00
C ALA A 277 0.40 -6.17 16.93
N VAL A 278 1.63 -5.78 16.62
CA VAL A 278 2.79 -5.98 17.52
C VAL A 278 2.73 -5.06 18.75
N GLU A 279 2.35 -3.79 18.56
CA GLU A 279 2.18 -2.83 19.67
C GLU A 279 1.08 -3.25 20.65
N ASN A 280 0.01 -3.86 20.14
CA ASN A 280 -1.13 -4.34 20.91
C ASN A 280 -1.15 -5.88 21.03
N ALA A 281 0.02 -6.49 21.14
CA ALA A 281 0.17 -7.94 21.19
C ALA A 281 -0.60 -8.57 22.37
N GLU A 282 -1.31 -9.67 22.10
CA GLU A 282 -2.05 -10.43 23.09
C GLU A 282 -1.18 -11.50 23.74
N ILE A 283 -0.73 -11.28 24.97
CA ILE A 283 0.08 -12.25 25.71
C ILE A 283 -0.86 -13.26 26.40
N THR A 284 -1.14 -14.38 25.74
CA THR A 284 -2.05 -15.44 26.21
C THR A 284 -1.35 -16.55 27.00
N GLY A 285 -0.02 -16.57 27.01
CA GLY A 285 0.77 -17.69 27.55
C GLY A 285 0.94 -18.86 26.60
N ASP A 286 0.39 -18.79 25.40
CA ASP A 286 0.69 -19.74 24.33
C ASP A 286 2.12 -19.53 23.84
N LEU A 287 2.80 -20.64 23.48
CA LEU A 287 4.17 -20.63 22.98
C LEU A 287 4.28 -21.19 21.56
N PHE A 288 3.24 -21.85 21.06
CA PHE A 288 3.21 -22.51 19.77
C PHE A 288 1.95 -22.16 18.98
N PHE A 289 2.08 -22.04 17.68
CA PHE A 289 0.94 -21.91 16.77
C PHE A 289 1.20 -22.64 15.46
N PHE A 290 0.17 -22.91 14.71
CA PHE A 290 0.23 -23.31 13.30
C PHE A 290 -1.08 -22.95 12.62
N THR A 291 -1.02 -22.69 11.31
CA THR A 291 -2.18 -22.44 10.48
C THR A 291 -2.43 -23.64 9.56
N TYR A 292 -3.66 -24.15 9.55
CA TYR A 292 -4.07 -25.23 8.68
C TYR A 292 -5.49 -25.01 8.17
N LYS A 293 -5.68 -25.08 6.84
CA LYS A 293 -6.96 -24.84 6.17
C LYS A 293 -7.63 -23.51 6.58
N GLY A 294 -6.85 -22.45 6.68
CA GLY A 294 -7.33 -21.11 7.01
C GLY A 294 -7.70 -20.88 8.48
N LYS A 295 -7.39 -21.81 9.37
CA LYS A 295 -7.60 -21.68 10.81
C LYS A 295 -6.28 -21.77 11.55
N THR A 296 -6.04 -20.83 12.48
CA THR A 296 -4.86 -20.82 13.35
C THR A 296 -5.16 -21.50 14.69
N TYR A 297 -4.26 -22.36 15.11
CA TYR A 297 -4.32 -23.13 16.34
C TYR A 297 -3.19 -22.69 17.26
N TYR A 298 -3.48 -22.50 18.53
CA TYR A 298 -2.55 -22.05 19.56
C TYR A 298 -2.37 -23.09 20.63
N SER A 299 -1.18 -23.17 21.25
CA SER A 299 -0.84 -24.17 22.26
C SER A 299 0.21 -23.66 23.24
N LYS A 300 0.10 -24.07 24.51
CA LYS A 300 1.06 -23.69 25.55
C LYS A 300 2.29 -24.60 25.57
N THR A 301 2.12 -25.86 25.21
CA THR A 301 3.21 -26.86 25.21
C THR A 301 3.40 -27.47 23.83
N HIS A 302 4.61 -27.98 23.60
CA HIS A 302 4.92 -28.69 22.35
C HIS A 302 4.10 -29.99 22.21
N GLU A 303 3.78 -30.67 23.32
CA GLU A 303 2.94 -31.86 23.30
C GLU A 303 1.50 -31.51 22.81
N GLU A 304 0.91 -30.47 23.38
CA GLU A 304 -0.40 -29.96 22.95
C GLU A 304 -0.37 -29.53 21.47
N HIS A 305 0.70 -28.88 21.04
CA HIS A 305 0.90 -28.49 19.65
C HIS A 305 0.88 -29.70 18.71
N LEU A 306 1.65 -30.76 19.02
CA LEU A 306 1.66 -31.97 18.21
C LEU A 306 0.32 -32.70 18.22
N LYS A 307 -0.39 -32.70 19.36
CA LYS A 307 -1.74 -33.26 19.48
C LYS A 307 -2.70 -32.54 18.55
N LYS A 308 -2.78 -31.22 18.62
CA LYS A 308 -3.65 -30.37 17.77
C LYS A 308 -3.32 -30.53 16.27
N ARG A 309 -2.05 -30.67 15.91
CA ARG A 309 -1.63 -30.93 14.50
C ARG A 309 -2.12 -32.27 13.98
N ARG A 310 -2.13 -33.33 14.81
CA ARG A 310 -2.71 -34.63 14.44
C ARG A 310 -4.23 -34.55 14.33
N GLU A 311 -4.90 -33.96 15.33
CA GLU A 311 -6.36 -33.81 15.34
C GLU A 311 -6.89 -32.97 14.17
N SER A 312 -6.16 -31.96 13.73
CA SER A 312 -6.52 -31.13 12.57
C SER A 312 -6.29 -31.85 11.23
N GLY A 313 -5.53 -32.95 11.22
CA GLY A 313 -5.12 -33.67 10.01
C GLY A 313 -3.92 -33.04 9.28
N GLN A 314 -3.18 -32.14 9.90
CA GLN A 314 -1.94 -31.57 9.35
C GLN A 314 -0.78 -32.57 9.45
N LEU A 315 -0.74 -33.37 10.50
CA LEU A 315 0.18 -34.51 10.66
C LEU A 315 -0.60 -35.80 10.51
N LYS A 316 -0.06 -36.75 9.73
CA LYS A 316 -0.53 -38.12 9.65
C LYS A 316 0.07 -38.96 10.78
#